data_174a9dd6801de3c113c8044e94ff08ea
#
_entry.id   174a9dd6801de3c113c8044e94ff08ea
#
_cell.length_a   1.000
_cell.length_b   1.000
_cell.length_c   1.000
_cell.angle_alpha   90.00
_cell.angle_beta   90.00
_cell.angle_gamma   90.00
#
_symmetry.space_group_name_H-M   'P 1'
#
loop_
_entity.id
_entity.type
_entity.pdbx_description
1 polymer ?
#
loop_
_entity_poly.entity_id
_entity_poly.type
_entity_poly.pdbx_seq_one_letter_code
_entity_poly.pdbx_strand_id
1 'polypeptide(L)'
;MGLAVIGAPVASAGETASVKERADKIMNLSYKKFAKADHSKPFDWRNNGCSSPLPYTPFQEVFRRACNQHDFGYRNYGSATKGGLKLSPTRATKNRIDGKFALELKRTCEDTYAVWNPQRHACLTAGGGYYTAVSQGGDGHFFK
;
A
#
# COMPACT_ATOMS: atom_id res chain seq x y z
N MET A 1 39.00 -1.28 -19.12
CA MET A 1 37.92 -1.26 -18.70
C MET A 1 36.70 -0.99 -19.44
N GLY A 2 36.42 -1.10 -20.54
CA GLY A 2 35.25 -0.96 -21.29
C GLY A 2 33.96 -1.21 -20.60
N LEU A 3 34.07 -1.29 -19.34
CA LEU A 3 32.97 -1.61 -18.57
C LEU A 3 31.88 -0.64 -18.66
N ALA A 4 32.22 0.57 -18.72
CA ALA A 4 31.26 1.63 -18.74
C ALA A 4 30.27 1.48 -19.87
N VAL A 5 30.76 0.96 -20.95
CA VAL A 5 29.94 0.80 -22.10
C VAL A 5 28.82 -0.18 -21.88
N ILE A 6 29.14 -1.18 -21.11
CA ILE A 6 28.21 -2.22 -20.87
C ILE A 6 26.99 -1.77 -20.12
N GLY A 7 27.14 -0.75 -19.36
CA GLY A 7 26.01 -0.25 -18.59
C GLY A 7 24.94 0.36 -19.44
N ALA A 8 25.26 0.85 -20.63
CA ALA A 8 24.30 1.59 -21.40
C ALA A 8 23.06 0.79 -21.82
N PRO A 9 23.17 -0.39 -22.42
CA PRO A 9 21.97 -1.12 -22.80
C PRO A 9 21.22 -1.71 -21.61
N VAL A 10 21.91 -1.83 -20.50
CA VAL A 10 21.28 -2.41 -19.30
C VAL A 10 20.61 -1.33 -18.46
N ALA A 11 20.94 -0.10 -18.70
CA ALA A 11 20.44 1.00 -17.89
C ALA A 11 18.92 1.07 -17.83
N SER A 12 18.22 0.89 -18.93
CA SER A 12 16.76 0.93 -18.92
C SER A 12 16.16 -0.16 -18.06
N ALA A 13 16.64 -1.37 -18.22
CA ALA A 13 16.17 -2.48 -17.41
C ALA A 13 16.56 -2.26 -15.96
N GLY A 14 17.74 -1.73 -15.71
CA GLY A 14 18.18 -1.39 -14.37
C GLY A 14 17.33 -0.33 -13.73
N GLU A 15 16.90 0.66 -14.51
CA GLU A 15 16.04 1.71 -14.01
C GLU A 15 14.68 1.16 -13.61
N THR A 16 14.10 0.27 -14.41
CA THR A 16 12.81 -0.35 -14.11
C THR A 16 12.92 -1.18 -12.84
N ALA A 17 13.97 -1.99 -12.72
CA ALA A 17 14.18 -2.79 -11.52
C ALA A 17 14.37 -1.88 -10.30
N SER A 18 15.11 -0.79 -10.47
CA SER A 18 15.34 0.16 -9.39
C SER A 18 14.05 0.82 -8.92
N VAL A 19 13.15 1.16 -9.84
CA VAL A 19 11.85 1.75 -9.49
C VAL A 19 11.03 0.76 -8.68
N LYS A 20 10.96 -0.50 -9.14
CA LYS A 20 10.22 -1.52 -8.42
C LYS A 20 10.83 -1.78 -7.04
N GLU A 21 12.16 -1.85 -6.97
CA GLU A 21 12.83 -2.05 -5.68
C GLU A 21 12.53 -0.91 -4.71
N ARG A 22 12.50 0.32 -5.21
CA ARG A 22 12.16 1.47 -4.37
C ARG A 22 10.72 1.39 -3.89
N ALA A 23 9.80 0.99 -4.78
CA ALA A 23 8.40 0.80 -4.40
C ALA A 23 8.28 -0.27 -3.33
N ASP A 24 9.01 -1.37 -3.49
CA ASP A 24 8.99 -2.46 -2.51
C ASP A 24 9.47 -1.98 -1.14
N LYS A 25 10.51 -1.16 -1.10
CA LYS A 25 11.00 -0.59 0.17
C LYS A 25 9.95 0.30 0.81
N ILE A 26 9.27 1.12 0.02
CA ILE A 26 8.22 2.00 0.52
C ILE A 26 7.06 1.18 1.08
N MET A 27 6.66 0.12 0.38
CA MET A 27 5.59 -0.75 0.84
C MET A 27 5.96 -1.55 2.08
N ASN A 28 7.24 -1.79 2.32
CA ASN A 28 7.69 -2.49 3.51
C ASN A 28 7.78 -1.61 4.75
N LEU A 29 7.65 -0.32 4.61
CA LEU A 29 7.65 0.59 5.77
C LEU A 29 6.42 0.33 6.63
N SER A 30 6.54 0.62 7.94
CA SER A 30 5.35 0.65 8.79
C SER A 30 4.47 1.83 8.37
N TYR A 31 3.21 1.80 8.75
CA TYR A 31 2.29 2.88 8.41
C TYR A 31 2.80 4.24 8.92
N LYS A 32 3.49 4.25 10.07
CA LYS A 32 4.05 5.49 10.63
C LYS A 32 5.16 6.04 9.76
N LYS A 33 6.07 5.16 9.34
CA LYS A 33 7.19 5.57 8.50
C LYS A 33 6.72 5.94 7.09
N PHE A 34 5.75 5.21 6.57
CA PHE A 34 5.17 5.54 5.28
C PHE A 34 4.59 6.96 5.30
N ALA A 35 3.92 7.34 6.39
CA ALA A 35 3.30 8.65 6.50
C ALA A 35 4.32 9.79 6.47
N LYS A 36 5.58 9.49 6.78
CA LYS A 36 6.66 10.48 6.79
C LYS A 36 7.57 10.37 5.57
N ALA A 37 7.29 9.45 4.65
CA ALA A 37 8.15 9.24 3.49
C ALA A 37 8.03 10.41 2.52
N ASP A 38 9.15 10.75 1.87
CA ASP A 38 9.16 11.76 0.83
C ASP A 38 8.36 11.27 -0.37
N HIS A 39 7.57 12.15 -0.96
CA HIS A 39 6.78 11.81 -2.14
C HIS A 39 7.64 11.84 -3.38
N SER A 40 8.56 10.89 -3.49
CA SER A 40 9.53 10.83 -4.56
C SER A 40 8.89 10.41 -5.89
N LYS A 41 9.48 10.89 -6.97
CA LYS A 41 9.07 10.48 -8.31
C LYS A 41 9.73 9.16 -8.65
N PRO A 42 9.11 8.35 -9.48
CA PRO A 42 7.93 8.62 -10.31
C PRO A 42 6.62 8.12 -9.72
N PHE A 43 6.55 7.88 -8.43
CA PHE A 43 5.39 7.22 -7.82
C PHE A 43 4.16 8.12 -7.74
N ASP A 44 3.00 7.46 -7.81
CA ASP A 44 1.71 8.10 -7.61
C ASP A 44 1.40 8.06 -6.10
N TRP A 45 1.38 9.23 -5.46
CA TRP A 45 1.14 9.35 -4.03
C TRP A 45 -0.29 9.78 -3.69
N ARG A 46 -1.14 9.90 -4.71
CA ARG A 46 -2.54 10.29 -4.48
C ARG A 46 -3.25 9.19 -3.70
N ASN A 47 -4.20 9.60 -2.88
CA ASN A 47 -5.00 8.66 -2.12
C ASN A 47 -6.40 9.24 -1.89
N ASN A 48 -7.35 8.36 -1.56
CA ASN A 48 -8.68 8.76 -1.14
C ASN A 48 -8.90 8.42 0.32
N GLY A 49 -7.82 8.20 1.06
CA GLY A 49 -7.91 7.81 2.45
C GLY A 49 -8.62 6.47 2.57
N CYS A 50 -9.40 6.33 3.60
CA CYS A 50 -10.16 5.10 3.82
C CYS A 50 -11.52 5.17 3.15
N SER A 51 -11.56 5.42 1.83
CA SER A 51 -12.81 5.38 1.11
C SER A 51 -13.16 3.91 0.90
N SER A 52 -13.88 3.37 1.80
CA SER A 52 -14.28 1.99 1.79
C SER A 52 -15.70 1.86 1.30
N PRO A 53 -16.09 0.73 0.67
CA PRO A 53 -17.50 0.48 0.40
C PRO A 53 -18.28 0.28 1.70
N LEU A 54 -17.58 0.11 2.81
CA LEU A 54 -18.23 0.03 4.09
C LEU A 54 -18.80 1.38 4.46
N PRO A 55 -20.00 1.42 5.04
CA PRO A 55 -20.53 2.66 5.54
C PRO A 55 -19.66 3.17 6.68
N TYR A 56 -19.93 4.38 7.14
CA TYR A 56 -19.20 5.03 8.20
C TYR A 56 -18.67 4.05 9.25
N THR A 57 -17.42 4.21 9.62
CA THR A 57 -16.83 3.48 10.73
C THR A 57 -16.15 4.48 11.66
N PRO A 58 -16.22 4.26 12.98
CA PRO A 58 -15.60 5.17 13.93
C PRO A 58 -14.07 5.15 13.89
N PHE A 59 -13.46 4.20 13.17
CA PHE A 59 -12.01 4.06 13.10
C PHE A 59 -11.40 4.59 11.81
N GLN A 60 -12.19 5.25 10.97
CA GLN A 60 -11.70 5.72 9.68
C GLN A 60 -10.47 6.62 9.81
N GLU A 61 -10.47 7.53 10.76
CA GLU A 61 -9.32 8.40 10.99
C GLU A 61 -8.13 7.63 11.57
N VAL A 62 -8.40 6.69 12.44
CA VAL A 62 -7.34 5.86 13.03
C VAL A 62 -6.61 5.09 11.93
N PHE A 63 -7.33 4.62 10.92
CA PHE A 63 -6.78 3.81 9.83
C PHE A 63 -6.23 4.61 8.66
N ARG A 64 -6.37 5.93 8.67
CA ARG A 64 -6.03 6.76 7.50
C ARG A 64 -4.64 6.47 6.92
N ARG A 65 -3.62 6.41 7.77
CA ARG A 65 -2.25 6.22 7.29
C ARG A 65 -2.06 4.84 6.65
N ALA A 66 -2.67 3.81 7.22
CA ALA A 66 -2.62 2.47 6.64
C ALA A 66 -3.37 2.43 5.31
N CYS A 67 -4.50 3.11 5.22
CA CYS A 67 -5.26 3.22 3.98
C CYS A 67 -4.46 3.94 2.89
N ASN A 68 -3.72 4.99 3.27
CA ASN A 68 -2.90 5.72 2.31
C ASN A 68 -1.79 4.84 1.73
N GLN A 69 -1.17 4.01 2.57
CA GLN A 69 -0.16 3.08 2.10
C GLN A 69 -0.75 2.01 1.18
N HIS A 70 -1.94 1.53 1.49
CA HIS A 70 -2.64 0.58 0.65
C HIS A 70 -2.94 1.20 -0.73
N ASP A 71 -3.40 2.44 -0.76
CA ASP A 71 -3.65 3.16 -2.01
C ASP A 71 -2.37 3.30 -2.82
N PHE A 72 -1.24 3.60 -2.16
CA PHE A 72 0.06 3.66 -2.84
C PHE A 72 0.35 2.33 -3.55
N GLY A 73 0.12 1.24 -2.86
CA GLY A 73 0.34 -0.09 -3.43
C GLY A 73 -0.52 -0.32 -4.68
N TYR A 74 -1.79 -0.05 -4.56
CA TYR A 74 -2.72 -0.27 -5.68
C TYR A 74 -2.38 0.61 -6.87
N ARG A 75 -2.08 1.87 -6.65
CA ARG A 75 -1.83 2.82 -7.75
C ARG A 75 -0.53 2.56 -8.48
N ASN A 76 0.48 2.07 -7.78
CA ASN A 76 1.80 1.89 -8.39
C ASN A 76 2.05 0.47 -8.89
N TYR A 77 1.45 -0.53 -8.27
CA TYR A 77 1.65 -1.92 -8.70
C TYR A 77 0.55 -2.43 -9.63
N GLY A 78 -0.67 -1.96 -9.44
CA GLY A 78 -1.81 -2.46 -10.21
C GLY A 78 -1.93 -1.83 -11.59
N SER A 79 -2.90 -2.29 -12.36
CA SER A 79 -3.12 -1.83 -13.71
C SER A 79 -4.33 -0.93 -13.87
N ALA A 80 -5.07 -0.68 -12.78
CA ALA A 80 -6.30 0.11 -12.87
C ALA A 80 -6.05 1.61 -13.01
N THR A 81 -4.91 2.11 -12.53
CA THR A 81 -4.62 3.54 -12.57
C THR A 81 -4.18 3.96 -13.96
N LYS A 82 -4.93 4.86 -14.57
CA LYS A 82 -4.59 5.37 -15.89
C LYS A 82 -3.26 6.09 -15.83
N GLY A 83 -2.34 5.73 -16.70
CA GLY A 83 -1.01 6.32 -16.70
C GLY A 83 -0.11 5.88 -15.57
N GLY A 84 -0.53 4.89 -14.78
CA GLY A 84 0.26 4.39 -13.67
C GLY A 84 1.44 3.54 -14.11
N LEU A 85 2.31 3.25 -13.15
CA LEU A 85 3.56 2.50 -13.42
C LEU A 85 3.32 1.02 -13.70
N LYS A 86 2.24 0.46 -13.17
CA LYS A 86 1.87 -0.96 -13.38
C LYS A 86 3.03 -1.89 -13.08
N LEU A 87 3.67 -1.69 -11.93
CA LEU A 87 4.92 -2.37 -11.58
C LEU A 87 4.78 -3.90 -11.44
N SER A 88 3.64 -4.37 -10.98
CA SER A 88 3.41 -5.80 -10.82
C SER A 88 1.90 -6.08 -10.69
N PRO A 89 1.14 -5.99 -11.80
CA PRO A 89 -0.32 -6.13 -11.75
C PRO A 89 -0.74 -7.60 -11.73
N THR A 90 -0.36 -8.30 -10.68
CA THR A 90 -0.65 -9.73 -10.53
C THR A 90 -1.48 -10.00 -9.28
N ARG A 91 -2.18 -11.13 -9.28
CA ARG A 91 -2.96 -11.57 -8.12
C ARG A 91 -2.06 -11.71 -6.89
N ALA A 92 -0.87 -12.28 -7.06
CA ALA A 92 0.06 -12.46 -5.95
C ALA A 92 0.44 -11.12 -5.33
N THR A 93 0.70 -10.11 -6.14
CA THR A 93 1.05 -8.78 -5.66
C THR A 93 -0.12 -8.13 -4.94
N LYS A 94 -1.33 -8.23 -5.50
CA LYS A 94 -2.52 -7.69 -4.83
C LYS A 94 -2.69 -8.33 -3.45
N ASN A 95 -2.56 -9.66 -3.38
CA ASN A 95 -2.71 -10.38 -2.12
C ASN A 95 -1.67 -9.93 -1.11
N ARG A 96 -0.45 -9.67 -1.54
CA ARG A 96 0.62 -9.19 -0.66
C ARG A 96 0.31 -7.77 -0.15
N ILE A 97 -0.18 -6.90 -1.01
CA ILE A 97 -0.56 -5.54 -0.61
C ILE A 97 -1.72 -5.58 0.38
N ASP A 98 -2.72 -6.40 0.13
CA ASP A 98 -3.86 -6.53 1.03
C ASP A 98 -3.44 -7.12 2.38
N GLY A 99 -2.52 -8.09 2.37
CA GLY A 99 -1.97 -8.66 3.59
C GLY A 99 -1.18 -7.65 4.41
N LYS A 100 -0.40 -6.82 3.72
CA LYS A 100 0.34 -5.72 4.36
C LYS A 100 -0.65 -4.73 5.00
N PHE A 101 -1.73 -4.44 4.31
CA PHE A 101 -2.78 -3.58 4.83
C PHE A 101 -3.34 -4.14 6.15
N ALA A 102 -3.68 -5.43 6.16
CA ALA A 102 -4.19 -6.07 7.38
C ALA A 102 -3.21 -5.94 8.53
N LEU A 103 -1.92 -6.15 8.26
CA LEU A 103 -0.88 -6.02 9.26
C LEU A 103 -0.80 -4.61 9.82
N GLU A 104 -0.83 -3.60 8.95
CA GLU A 104 -0.72 -2.22 9.39
C GLU A 104 -1.96 -1.73 10.10
N LEU A 105 -3.15 -2.21 9.71
CA LEU A 105 -4.38 -1.92 10.45
C LEU A 105 -4.27 -2.45 11.88
N LYS A 106 -3.78 -3.68 12.05
CA LYS A 106 -3.59 -4.27 13.35
C LYS A 106 -2.60 -3.45 14.18
N ARG A 107 -1.47 -3.09 13.59
CA ARG A 107 -0.46 -2.26 14.28
C ARG A 107 -1.05 -0.93 14.73
N THR A 108 -1.86 -0.31 13.87
CA THR A 108 -2.50 0.97 14.21
C THR A 108 -3.37 0.83 15.45
N CYS A 109 -4.16 -0.24 15.54
CA CYS A 109 -4.99 -0.48 16.70
C CYS A 109 -4.17 -0.70 17.96
N GLU A 110 -3.09 -1.49 17.83
CA GLU A 110 -2.22 -1.80 18.96
C GLU A 110 -1.45 -0.58 19.44
N ASP A 111 -1.08 0.30 18.52
CA ASP A 111 -0.36 1.52 18.87
C ASP A 111 -1.28 2.59 19.46
N THR A 112 -2.55 2.59 19.04
CA THR A 112 -3.49 3.64 19.43
C THR A 112 -4.17 3.36 20.76
N TYR A 113 -4.48 2.10 21.03
CA TYR A 113 -5.26 1.73 22.21
C TYR A 113 -4.49 0.75 23.07
N ALA A 114 -4.49 1.00 24.38
CA ALA A 114 -3.84 0.11 25.35
C ALA A 114 -4.51 -1.26 25.35
N VAL A 115 -3.75 -2.28 25.74
CA VAL A 115 -4.22 -3.67 25.71
C VAL A 115 -5.50 -3.89 26.52
N TRP A 116 -5.67 -3.12 27.61
CA TRP A 116 -6.86 -3.23 28.47
C TRP A 116 -8.05 -2.43 27.95
N ASN A 117 -7.86 -1.61 26.92
CA ASN A 117 -8.92 -0.73 26.43
C ASN A 117 -9.84 -1.51 25.48
N PRO A 118 -11.15 -1.58 25.75
CA PRO A 118 -12.06 -2.32 24.89
C PRO A 118 -12.14 -1.75 23.47
N GLN A 119 -11.76 -0.48 23.26
CA GLN A 119 -11.69 0.09 21.91
C GLN A 119 -10.64 -0.59 21.05
N ARG A 120 -9.60 -1.16 21.67
CA ARG A 120 -8.60 -1.90 20.91
C ARG A 120 -9.23 -3.10 20.20
N HIS A 121 -10.09 -3.83 20.90
CA HIS A 121 -10.77 -4.98 20.33
C HIS A 121 -11.73 -4.55 19.21
N ALA A 122 -12.49 -3.48 19.45
CA ALA A 122 -13.40 -2.94 18.43
C ALA A 122 -12.62 -2.49 17.18
N CYS A 123 -11.46 -1.88 17.38
CA CYS A 123 -10.57 -1.44 16.31
C CYS A 123 -10.09 -2.64 15.48
N LEU A 124 -9.64 -3.70 16.16
CA LEU A 124 -9.16 -4.91 15.48
C LEU A 124 -10.27 -5.56 14.65
N THR A 125 -11.49 -5.58 15.19
CA THR A 125 -12.65 -6.11 14.46
C THR A 125 -12.95 -5.27 13.23
N ALA A 126 -12.92 -3.95 13.37
CA ALA A 126 -13.13 -3.03 12.24
C ALA A 126 -12.04 -3.23 11.17
N GLY A 127 -10.79 -3.41 11.60
CA GLY A 127 -9.68 -3.67 10.68
C GLY A 127 -9.89 -4.92 9.86
N GLY A 128 -10.42 -5.97 10.48
CA GLY A 128 -10.77 -7.19 9.76
C GLY A 128 -11.79 -6.95 8.66
N GLY A 129 -12.78 -6.10 8.95
CA GLY A 129 -13.78 -5.71 7.96
C GLY A 129 -13.19 -4.94 6.79
N TYR A 130 -12.26 -4.03 7.06
CA TYR A 130 -11.55 -3.29 6.03
C TYR A 130 -10.75 -4.24 5.13
N TYR A 131 -10.04 -5.19 5.73
CA TYR A 131 -9.27 -6.17 4.98
C TYR A 131 -10.19 -7.01 4.08
N THR A 132 -11.32 -7.48 4.62
CA THR A 132 -12.27 -8.27 3.85
C THR A 132 -12.79 -7.46 2.65
N ALA A 133 -13.09 -6.18 2.86
CA ALA A 133 -13.61 -5.33 1.80
C ALA A 133 -12.63 -5.22 0.63
N VAL A 134 -11.32 -5.04 0.89
CA VAL A 134 -10.36 -4.91 -0.19
C VAL A 134 -9.97 -6.25 -0.79
N SER A 135 -9.88 -7.31 0.02
CA SER A 135 -9.48 -8.62 -0.49
C SER A 135 -10.57 -9.24 -1.35
N GLN A 136 -11.84 -9.01 -1.04
CA GLN A 136 -12.96 -9.56 -1.79
C GLN A 136 -13.54 -8.60 -2.81
N GLY A 137 -13.46 -7.30 -2.56
CA GLY A 137 -14.08 -6.29 -3.42
C GLY A 137 -13.12 -5.34 -4.11
N GLY A 138 -11.82 -5.53 -3.95
CA GLY A 138 -10.84 -4.56 -4.44
C GLY A 138 -10.32 -4.80 -5.85
N ASP A 139 -10.74 -5.88 -6.51
CA ASP A 139 -10.18 -6.23 -7.83
C ASP A 139 -10.32 -5.10 -8.85
N GLY A 140 -11.46 -4.45 -8.90
CA GLY A 140 -11.69 -3.37 -9.86
C GLY A 140 -10.83 -2.14 -9.63
N HIS A 141 -10.25 -2.01 -8.44
CA HIS A 141 -9.37 -0.90 -8.11
C HIS A 141 -7.90 -1.26 -8.34
N PHE A 142 -7.59 -2.54 -8.49
CA PHE A 142 -6.23 -3.01 -8.74
C PHE A 142 -6.02 -3.46 -10.18
N PHE A 143 -6.97 -4.23 -10.74
CA PHE A 143 -6.90 -4.74 -12.10
C PHE A 143 -7.81 -3.95 -13.03
N LYS A 144 -7.41 -3.88 -14.30
CA LYS A 144 -8.25 -3.21 -15.25
C LYS A 144 -8.30 -4.00 -16.55
#